data_f93cec1164699b8dd44774007f5295c7
#
_entry.id   f93cec1164699b8dd44774007f5295c7
#
_cell.length_a   1.000
_cell.length_b   1.000
_cell.length_c   1.000
_cell.angle_alpha   90.00
_cell.angle_beta   90.00
_cell.angle_gamma   90.00
#
_symmetry.space_group_name_H-M   'P 1'
#
loop_
_entity.id
_entity.type
_entity.pdbx_description
1 polymer ?
#
loop_
_entity_poly.entity_id
_entity_poly.type
_entity_poly.pdbx_seq_one_letter_code
_entity_poly.pdbx_strand_id
1 'polypeptide(L)'
;MKNKTNRTVSIKIAALIAAIVLVIGCTAGGTVAWLVSKPKPVVNVFPVGNINATLAETATAFKIVPGVNITKDPVATVKANSEDCYLFVQLTEKNWPAFTEADNTTRKVEYKIAQGWTELEDGVYYRVVTKSDTEDQSYPVLKDNKVTVSNTLTKENANDIAYAIKTTGAPELTVAVYAVQKVGIDTPAKAWETAKAQ
;
A
#
# COMPACT_ATOMS: atom_id res chain seq x y z
N MET A 1 3.27 44.86 -55.24
CA MET A 1 3.86 44.40 -53.95
C MET A 1 2.74 43.71 -53.21
N LYS A 2 2.73 42.36 -53.19
CA LYS A 2 1.64 41.55 -52.63
C LYS A 2 2.08 40.90 -51.32
N ASN A 3 1.40 41.23 -50.26
CA ASN A 3 1.05 40.47 -49.06
C ASN A 3 1.99 39.37 -48.57
N LYS A 4 3.14 39.75 -48.01
CA LYS A 4 3.91 38.85 -47.13
C LYS A 4 3.43 38.86 -45.65
N THR A 5 2.62 39.86 -45.27
CA THR A 5 2.23 40.08 -43.88
C THR A 5 1.16 39.09 -43.38
N ASN A 6 0.23 38.69 -44.26
CA ASN A 6 -0.89 37.82 -43.84
C ASN A 6 -0.47 36.35 -43.60
N ARG A 7 0.62 35.88 -44.25
CA ARG A 7 1.08 34.50 -44.11
C ARG A 7 1.83 34.28 -42.81
N THR A 8 2.57 35.27 -42.35
CA THR A 8 3.32 35.22 -41.08
C THR A 8 2.41 35.33 -39.86
N VAL A 9 1.34 36.13 -39.95
CA VAL A 9 0.33 36.23 -38.90
C VAL A 9 -0.47 34.94 -38.78
N SER A 10 -0.84 34.31 -39.90
CA SER A 10 -1.54 33.02 -39.92
C SER A 10 -0.70 31.89 -39.30
N ILE A 11 0.60 31.82 -39.58
CA ILE A 11 1.51 30.82 -38.97
C ILE A 11 1.66 31.06 -37.47
N LYS A 12 1.78 32.28 -37.00
CA LYS A 12 1.86 32.62 -35.58
C LYS A 12 0.58 32.28 -34.84
N ILE A 13 -0.58 32.54 -35.44
CA ILE A 13 -1.88 32.17 -34.86
C ILE A 13 -2.05 30.67 -34.83
N ALA A 14 -1.66 29.93 -35.88
CA ALA A 14 -1.69 28.49 -35.93
C ALA A 14 -0.77 27.87 -34.88
N ALA A 15 0.43 28.43 -34.70
CA ALA A 15 1.36 27.98 -33.66
C ALA A 15 0.85 28.23 -32.24
N LEU A 16 0.17 29.40 -32.04
CA LEU A 16 -0.45 29.71 -30.75
C LEU A 16 -1.61 28.77 -30.42
N ILE A 17 -2.46 28.47 -31.40
CA ILE A 17 -3.56 27.50 -31.23
C ILE A 17 -2.99 26.10 -30.95
N ALA A 18 -1.97 25.67 -31.65
CA ALA A 18 -1.31 24.38 -31.43
C ALA A 18 -0.70 24.31 -30.01
N ALA A 19 -0.07 25.38 -29.54
CA ALA A 19 0.47 25.46 -28.17
C ALA A 19 -0.63 25.39 -27.10
N ILE A 20 -1.76 26.08 -27.32
CA ILE A 20 -2.91 26.04 -26.42
C ILE A 20 -3.54 24.65 -26.39
N VAL A 21 -3.69 23.98 -27.53
CA VAL A 21 -4.21 22.61 -27.61
C VAL A 21 -3.27 21.63 -26.91
N LEU A 22 -1.95 21.80 -27.02
CA LEU A 22 -0.94 21.00 -26.34
C LEU A 22 -1.01 21.20 -24.82
N VAL A 23 -1.14 22.43 -24.34
CA VAL A 23 -1.27 22.74 -22.91
C VAL A 23 -2.58 22.19 -22.36
N ILE A 24 -3.71 22.35 -23.08
CA ILE A 24 -5.01 21.79 -22.66
C ILE A 24 -4.97 20.25 -22.75
N GLY A 25 -4.33 19.69 -23.76
CA GLY A 25 -4.15 18.25 -23.89
C GLY A 25 -3.31 17.65 -22.75
N CYS A 26 -2.27 18.34 -22.32
CA CYS A 26 -1.45 17.94 -21.17
C CYS A 26 -2.19 18.10 -19.82
N THR A 27 -3.09 19.09 -19.72
CA THR A 27 -3.87 19.29 -18.48
C THR A 27 -5.12 18.42 -18.41
N ALA A 28 -5.73 18.08 -19.56
CA ALA A 28 -6.87 17.17 -19.62
C ALA A 28 -6.45 15.69 -19.66
N GLY A 29 -5.22 15.40 -20.14
CA GLY A 29 -4.57 14.08 -20.07
C GLY A 29 -3.71 13.91 -18.83
N GLY A 30 -3.65 14.91 -17.95
CA GLY A 30 -3.11 14.80 -16.61
C GLY A 30 -3.93 13.77 -15.84
N THR A 31 -3.80 12.54 -16.28
CA THR A 31 -4.20 11.38 -15.54
C THR A 31 -3.83 11.61 -14.08
N VAL A 32 -4.68 11.18 -13.21
CA VAL A 32 -4.42 10.85 -11.83
C VAL A 32 -3.28 9.80 -11.80
N ALA A 33 -2.17 10.11 -12.42
CA ALA A 33 -0.96 9.29 -12.49
C ALA A 33 -0.01 9.80 -11.45
N TRP A 34 -0.47 9.76 -10.18
CA TRP A 34 0.47 9.94 -9.11
C TRP A 34 -0.07 9.30 -7.87
N LEU A 35 0.65 8.44 -7.44
CA LEU A 35 1.10 8.35 -6.09
C LEU A 35 2.14 7.28 -5.97
N VAL A 36 3.36 7.67 -6.08
CA VAL A 36 4.44 6.82 -5.63
C VAL A 36 4.82 7.31 -4.24
N SER A 37 4.13 6.86 -3.22
CA SER A 37 4.80 6.65 -1.96
C SER A 37 5.46 5.28 -2.07
N LYS A 38 6.78 5.24 -1.92
CA LYS A 38 7.50 3.99 -1.69
C LYS A 38 7.53 3.78 -0.18
N PRO A 39 6.59 3.05 0.41
CA PRO A 39 6.81 2.59 1.78
C PRO A 39 8.04 1.68 1.70
N LYS A 40 9.10 2.06 2.38
CA LYS A 40 10.18 1.11 2.63
C LYS A 40 9.56 0.04 3.52
N PRO A 41 9.61 -1.24 3.14
CA PRO A 41 9.23 -2.29 4.08
C PRO A 41 10.10 -2.13 5.32
N VAL A 42 9.48 -1.82 6.44
CA VAL A 42 10.18 -1.81 7.71
C VAL A 42 10.25 -3.25 8.18
N VAL A 43 11.36 -3.88 7.92
CA VAL A 43 11.65 -5.20 8.49
C VAL A 43 12.22 -4.95 9.88
N ASN A 44 11.39 -5.09 10.89
CA ASN A 44 11.86 -5.16 12.27
C ASN A 44 12.00 -6.63 12.66
N VAL A 45 13.22 -7.11 12.72
CA VAL A 45 13.53 -8.44 13.26
C VAL A 45 13.98 -8.27 14.69
N PHE A 46 13.19 -8.76 15.61
CA PHE A 46 13.54 -8.79 17.04
C PHE A 46 13.75 -10.24 17.46
N PRO A 47 15.01 -10.71 17.52
CA PRO A 47 15.27 -12.05 18.00
C PRO A 47 15.21 -12.09 19.52
N VAL A 48 14.10 -12.53 20.08
CA VAL A 48 14.06 -13.11 21.43
C VAL A 48 14.08 -14.61 21.24
N GLY A 49 15.23 -15.24 21.41
CA GLY A 49 15.48 -16.61 21.02
C GLY A 49 16.08 -16.71 19.60
N ASN A 50 16.32 -17.93 19.14
CA ASN A 50 16.83 -18.19 17.78
C ASN A 50 15.67 -18.14 16.75
N ILE A 51 15.11 -16.96 16.54
CA ILE A 51 14.03 -16.76 15.57
C ILE A 51 14.51 -15.74 14.53
N ASN A 52 14.39 -16.11 13.27
CA ASN A 52 14.67 -15.23 12.14
C ASN A 52 13.39 -15.08 11.29
N ALA A 53 12.76 -13.91 11.36
CA ALA A 53 11.60 -13.58 10.57
C ALA A 53 11.91 -12.40 9.65
N THR A 54 11.40 -12.46 8.43
CA THR A 54 11.59 -11.42 7.41
C THR A 54 10.27 -11.04 6.76
N LEU A 55 10.18 -9.81 6.27
CA LEU A 55 9.09 -9.35 5.42
C LEU A 55 9.65 -9.02 4.03
N ALA A 56 9.04 -9.57 3.00
CA ALA A 56 9.35 -9.23 1.61
C ALA A 56 8.10 -8.68 0.93
N GLU A 57 8.29 -7.68 0.06
CA GLU A 57 7.26 -7.11 -0.80
C GLU A 57 7.91 -6.70 -2.11
N THR A 58 7.34 -7.13 -3.25
CA THR A 58 7.92 -6.83 -4.57
C THR A 58 7.28 -5.62 -5.22
N ALA A 59 6.01 -5.37 -4.93
CA ALA A 59 5.25 -4.28 -5.50
C ALA A 59 5.34 -3.01 -4.64
N THR A 60 6.05 -1.99 -5.11
CA THR A 60 6.35 -0.77 -4.34
C THR A 60 5.75 0.51 -4.91
N ALA A 61 5.07 0.46 -6.06
CA ALA A 61 4.48 1.62 -6.71
C ALA A 61 3.10 1.29 -7.30
N PHE A 62 2.10 2.10 -6.97
CA PHE A 62 0.71 1.83 -7.33
C PHE A 62 0.05 3.02 -8.01
N LYS A 63 -0.83 2.73 -8.97
CA LYS A 63 -1.77 3.70 -9.52
C LYS A 63 -3.17 3.31 -9.08
N ILE A 64 -3.90 4.27 -8.55
CA ILE A 64 -5.31 4.08 -8.23
C ILE A 64 -6.12 4.25 -9.51
N VAL A 65 -6.73 3.16 -9.96
CA VAL A 65 -7.61 3.16 -11.14
C VAL A 65 -8.93 2.52 -10.72
N PRO A 66 -10.08 3.18 -10.93
CA PRO A 66 -11.37 2.63 -10.57
C PRO A 66 -11.59 1.22 -11.13
N GLY A 67 -12.03 0.30 -10.28
CA GLY A 67 -12.30 -1.10 -10.64
C GLY A 67 -11.06 -1.96 -10.91
N VAL A 68 -9.86 -1.42 -10.76
CA VAL A 68 -8.60 -2.16 -10.97
C VAL A 68 -8.00 -2.57 -9.64
N ASN A 69 -7.61 -3.84 -9.51
CA ASN A 69 -6.87 -4.31 -8.35
C ASN A 69 -5.40 -3.82 -8.40
N ILE A 70 -4.91 -3.42 -7.25
CA ILE A 70 -3.51 -3.05 -7.05
C ILE A 70 -2.80 -4.27 -6.46
N THR A 71 -1.72 -4.70 -7.08
CA THR A 71 -0.85 -5.74 -6.51
C THR A 71 -0.16 -5.18 -5.28
N LYS A 72 -0.33 -5.85 -4.15
CA LYS A 72 0.39 -5.59 -2.90
C LYS A 72 0.61 -6.93 -2.22
N ASP A 73 1.84 -7.36 -2.22
CA ASP A 73 2.26 -8.74 -1.95
C ASP A 73 3.21 -8.89 -0.75
N PRO A 74 2.86 -8.34 0.43
CA PRO A 74 3.67 -8.55 1.61
C PRO A 74 3.63 -10.02 2.03
N VAL A 75 4.81 -10.61 2.18
CA VAL A 75 4.99 -11.99 2.61
C VAL A 75 5.86 -12.01 3.86
N ALA A 76 5.31 -12.49 4.97
CA ALA A 76 6.05 -12.74 6.19
C ALA A 76 6.65 -14.14 6.13
N THR A 77 7.95 -14.27 6.40
CA THR A 77 8.66 -15.54 6.33
C THR A 77 9.41 -15.80 7.64
N VAL A 78 9.16 -16.95 8.24
CA VAL A 78 9.98 -17.49 9.32
C VAL A 78 11.01 -18.44 8.70
N LYS A 79 12.28 -18.16 8.93
CA LYS A 79 13.39 -18.93 8.35
C LYS A 79 13.54 -20.29 9.02
N ALA A 80 14.06 -21.26 8.27
CA ALA A 80 14.45 -22.56 8.79
C ALA A 80 15.35 -22.41 10.02
N ASN A 81 15.30 -23.37 10.92
CA ASN A 81 15.99 -23.39 12.21
C ASN A 81 15.53 -22.32 13.22
N SER A 82 14.43 -21.63 12.95
CA SER A 82 13.77 -20.79 13.96
C SER A 82 13.00 -21.66 14.95
N GLU A 83 12.95 -21.25 16.22
CA GLU A 83 12.16 -21.92 17.25
C GLU A 83 10.65 -21.67 17.05
N ASP A 84 9.81 -22.45 17.75
CA ASP A 84 8.36 -22.21 17.81
C ASP A 84 8.08 -20.78 18.21
N CYS A 85 7.25 -20.08 17.42
CA CYS A 85 7.01 -18.67 17.66
C CYS A 85 5.56 -18.23 17.41
N TYR A 86 5.23 -17.10 17.99
CA TYR A 86 4.14 -16.25 17.54
C TYR A 86 4.69 -15.28 16.47
N LEU A 87 4.19 -15.40 15.26
CA LEU A 87 4.49 -14.46 14.17
C LEU A 87 3.38 -13.44 14.08
N PHE A 88 3.72 -12.16 14.15
CA PHE A 88 2.78 -11.05 14.05
C PHE A 88 3.03 -10.26 12.79
N VAL A 89 1.94 -9.71 12.26
CA VAL A 89 1.98 -8.64 11.27
C VAL A 89 1.15 -7.47 11.78
N GLN A 90 1.73 -6.28 11.70
CA GLN A 90 1.05 -5.04 12.02
C GLN A 90 0.85 -4.25 10.74
N LEU A 91 -0.40 -3.92 10.45
CA LEU A 91 -0.77 -3.07 9.33
C LEU A 91 -1.10 -1.67 9.88
N THR A 92 -0.41 -0.69 9.37
CA THR A 92 -0.62 0.71 9.76
C THR A 92 -1.09 1.51 8.55
N GLU A 93 -2.29 2.06 8.66
CA GLU A 93 -2.88 2.97 7.69
C GLU A 93 -2.53 4.41 8.06
N LYS A 94 -2.01 5.16 7.10
CA LYS A 94 -1.78 6.60 7.24
C LYS A 94 -2.48 7.34 6.12
N ASN A 95 -3.16 8.43 6.45
CA ASN A 95 -3.97 9.24 5.51
C ASN A 95 -5.05 8.42 4.78
N TRP A 96 -5.47 7.28 5.34
CA TRP A 96 -6.45 6.36 4.74
C TRP A 96 -7.86 6.94 4.63
N PRO A 97 -8.31 7.89 5.49
CA PRO A 97 -9.59 8.57 5.32
C PRO A 97 -9.81 9.20 3.95
N ALA A 98 -8.74 9.53 3.21
CA ALA A 98 -8.84 9.96 1.82
C ALA A 98 -9.52 8.92 0.90
N PHE A 99 -9.54 7.66 1.28
CA PHE A 99 -10.17 6.56 0.54
C PHE A 99 -11.56 6.17 1.07
N THR A 100 -12.12 6.96 1.98
CA THR A 100 -13.42 6.69 2.59
C THR A 100 -14.45 7.67 2.05
N GLU A 101 -15.71 7.25 1.92
CA GLU A 101 -16.80 8.15 1.58
C GLU A 101 -17.15 9.09 2.75
N ALA A 102 -17.96 10.10 2.47
CA ALA A 102 -18.39 11.07 3.48
C ALA A 102 -19.17 10.44 4.65
N ASP A 103 -19.69 9.22 4.48
CA ASP A 103 -20.32 8.43 5.52
C ASP A 103 -19.33 7.83 6.53
N ASN A 104 -18.02 7.95 6.26
CA ASN A 104 -16.89 7.38 7.02
C ASN A 104 -16.93 5.85 7.20
N THR A 105 -17.76 5.15 6.43
CA THR A 105 -17.92 3.69 6.54
C THR A 105 -17.61 2.98 5.23
N THR A 106 -17.95 3.58 4.09
CA THR A 106 -17.74 2.97 2.78
C THR A 106 -16.34 3.27 2.27
N ARG A 107 -15.50 2.24 2.18
CA ARG A 107 -14.14 2.37 1.65
C ARG A 107 -14.13 2.29 0.13
N LYS A 108 -13.44 3.23 -0.51
CA LYS A 108 -13.17 3.21 -1.96
C LYS A 108 -11.97 2.35 -2.32
N VAL A 109 -11.06 2.19 -1.39
CA VAL A 109 -9.86 1.35 -1.49
C VAL A 109 -9.81 0.47 -0.26
N GLU A 110 -9.78 -0.83 -0.45
CA GLU A 110 -9.83 -1.80 0.64
C GLU A 110 -8.88 -2.98 0.40
N TYR A 111 -8.48 -3.62 1.47
CA TYR A 111 -7.75 -4.88 1.45
C TYR A 111 -8.39 -5.89 2.41
N LYS A 112 -8.06 -7.14 2.24
CA LYS A 112 -8.47 -8.22 3.15
C LYS A 112 -7.24 -9.00 3.58
N ILE A 113 -7.28 -9.48 4.80
CA ILE A 113 -6.20 -10.31 5.34
C ILE A 113 -6.31 -11.72 4.75
N ALA A 114 -5.17 -12.33 4.46
CA ALA A 114 -5.11 -13.69 3.96
C ALA A 114 -5.56 -14.72 5.01
N GLN A 115 -5.95 -15.89 4.57
CA GLN A 115 -6.38 -16.96 5.47
C GLN A 115 -5.22 -17.44 6.36
N GLY A 116 -5.56 -17.84 7.59
CA GLY A 116 -4.61 -18.38 8.57
C GLY A 116 -3.97 -17.32 9.47
N TRP A 117 -4.34 -16.06 9.32
CA TRP A 117 -4.08 -15.03 10.31
C TRP A 117 -5.28 -14.86 11.23
N THR A 118 -5.03 -14.59 12.50
CA THR A 118 -6.05 -14.29 13.53
C THR A 118 -5.83 -12.86 14.00
N GLU A 119 -6.89 -12.07 14.00
CA GLU A 119 -6.84 -10.71 14.54
C GLU A 119 -6.64 -10.74 16.06
N LEU A 120 -5.72 -9.94 16.55
CA LEU A 120 -5.41 -9.79 17.97
C LEU A 120 -5.93 -8.46 18.50
N GLU A 121 -5.65 -7.39 17.81
CA GLU A 121 -6.14 -6.03 18.03
C GLU A 121 -6.18 -5.31 16.68
N ASP A 122 -6.73 -4.11 16.63
CA ASP A 122 -6.89 -3.36 15.38
C ASP A 122 -5.57 -3.20 14.61
N GLY A 123 -5.58 -3.68 13.38
CA GLY A 123 -4.40 -3.70 12.50
C GLY A 123 -3.33 -4.71 12.87
N VAL A 124 -3.50 -5.52 13.93
CA VAL A 124 -2.52 -6.53 14.35
C VAL A 124 -3.08 -7.93 14.22
N TYR A 125 -2.38 -8.74 13.47
CA TYR A 125 -2.74 -10.14 13.22
C TYR A 125 -1.59 -11.05 13.60
N TYR A 126 -1.91 -12.26 14.06
CA TYR A 126 -0.92 -13.25 14.44
C TYR A 126 -1.22 -14.63 13.87
N ARG A 127 -0.21 -15.45 13.90
CA ARG A 127 -0.29 -16.91 13.72
C ARG A 127 0.76 -17.62 14.58
N VAL A 128 0.49 -18.85 14.91
CA VAL A 128 1.49 -19.71 15.54
C VAL A 128 2.27 -20.43 14.45
N VAL A 129 3.59 -20.36 14.54
CA VAL A 129 4.50 -21.05 13.63
C VAL A 129 5.28 -22.07 14.42
N THR A 130 5.18 -23.32 13.98
CA THR A 130 5.96 -24.43 14.54
C THR A 130 7.32 -24.48 13.87
N LYS A 131 8.35 -24.78 14.61
CA LYS A 131 9.73 -24.95 14.14
C LYS A 131 9.81 -25.83 12.88
N SER A 132 10.63 -25.41 11.96
CA SER A 132 11.10 -26.21 10.83
C SER A 132 12.61 -26.10 10.74
N ASP A 133 13.28 -27.25 10.70
CA ASP A 133 14.74 -27.29 10.62
C ASP A 133 15.25 -27.22 9.17
N THR A 134 14.38 -27.40 8.19
CA THR A 134 14.77 -27.59 6.78
C THR A 134 14.21 -26.54 5.83
N GLU A 135 13.06 -25.95 6.14
CA GLU A 135 12.32 -25.11 5.20
C GLU A 135 11.91 -23.78 5.80
N ASP A 136 12.05 -22.74 5.00
CA ASP A 136 11.48 -21.41 5.26
C ASP A 136 9.95 -21.50 5.15
N GLN A 137 9.25 -20.90 6.10
CA GLN A 137 7.79 -20.89 6.16
C GLN A 137 7.28 -19.51 5.81
N SER A 138 6.70 -19.38 4.62
CA SER A 138 6.25 -18.10 4.08
C SER A 138 4.73 -17.97 4.09
N TYR A 139 4.24 -16.81 4.51
CA TYR A 139 2.85 -16.51 4.73
C TYR A 139 2.44 -15.20 4.09
N PRO A 140 1.64 -15.22 3.00
CA PRO A 140 1.06 -14.01 2.46
C PRO A 140 0.25 -13.28 3.54
N VAL A 141 0.36 -11.97 3.60
CA VAL A 141 -0.37 -11.14 4.57
C VAL A 141 -1.72 -10.71 4.02
N LEU A 142 -1.76 -10.32 2.75
CA LEU A 142 -2.99 -9.88 2.11
C LEU A 142 -3.60 -10.99 1.24
N LYS A 143 -4.92 -11.09 1.29
CA LYS A 143 -5.67 -12.01 0.44
C LYS A 143 -5.43 -11.70 -1.03
N ASP A 144 -5.10 -12.73 -1.80
CA ASP A 144 -4.83 -12.65 -3.23
C ASP A 144 -3.72 -11.64 -3.60
N ASN A 145 -2.88 -11.22 -2.62
CA ASN A 145 -1.81 -10.24 -2.79
C ASN A 145 -2.30 -8.95 -3.45
N LYS A 146 -3.45 -8.44 -3.02
CA LYS A 146 -4.07 -7.30 -3.66
C LYS A 146 -4.75 -6.33 -2.69
N VAL A 147 -4.84 -5.09 -3.16
CA VAL A 147 -5.74 -4.06 -2.68
C VAL A 147 -6.76 -3.79 -3.77
N THR A 148 -8.03 -3.74 -3.43
CA THR A 148 -9.15 -3.54 -4.36
C THR A 148 -9.54 -2.08 -4.41
N VAL A 149 -9.63 -1.53 -5.61
CA VAL A 149 -10.20 -0.20 -5.84
C VAL A 149 -11.63 -0.35 -6.33
N SER A 150 -12.58 0.32 -5.66
CA SER A 150 -13.99 0.27 -6.02
C SER A 150 -14.21 0.79 -7.45
N ASN A 151 -15.10 0.13 -8.18
CA ASN A 151 -15.56 0.59 -9.49
C ASN A 151 -16.52 1.78 -9.38
N THR A 152 -17.04 2.07 -8.18
CA THR A 152 -17.88 3.25 -7.90
C THR A 152 -17.05 4.53 -7.73
N LEU A 153 -15.72 4.44 -7.78
CA LEU A 153 -14.85 5.59 -7.75
C LEU A 153 -15.06 6.43 -9.03
N THR A 154 -15.79 7.53 -8.90
CA THR A 154 -16.06 8.45 -10.00
C THR A 154 -14.91 9.43 -10.22
N LYS A 155 -14.96 10.20 -11.33
CA LYS A 155 -14.00 11.27 -11.58
C LYS A 155 -14.04 12.35 -10.49
N GLU A 156 -15.21 12.60 -9.94
CA GLU A 156 -15.42 13.54 -8.84
C GLU A 156 -14.71 13.05 -7.58
N ASN A 157 -14.98 11.83 -7.14
CA ASN A 157 -14.28 11.22 -6.01
C ASN A 157 -12.76 11.13 -6.23
N ALA A 158 -12.31 10.88 -7.46
CA ALA A 158 -10.90 10.88 -7.78
C ALA A 158 -10.25 12.26 -7.60
N ASN A 159 -10.97 13.32 -7.91
CA ASN A 159 -10.52 14.69 -7.65
C ASN A 159 -10.47 14.99 -6.15
N ASP A 160 -11.44 14.51 -5.37
CA ASP A 160 -11.46 14.66 -3.91
C ASP A 160 -10.30 13.91 -3.26
N ILE A 161 -10.03 12.69 -3.72
CA ILE A 161 -8.85 11.93 -3.31
C ILE A 161 -7.57 12.69 -3.67
N ALA A 162 -7.45 13.22 -4.88
CA ALA A 162 -6.30 13.99 -5.32
C ALA A 162 -6.10 15.25 -4.48
N TYR A 163 -7.18 15.93 -4.12
CA TYR A 163 -7.14 17.10 -3.23
C TYR A 163 -6.72 16.69 -1.81
N ALA A 164 -7.30 15.63 -1.26
CA ALA A 164 -6.94 15.12 0.06
C ALA A 164 -5.45 14.76 0.11
N ILE A 165 -4.94 14.07 -0.90
CA ILE A 165 -3.53 13.73 -1.01
C ILE A 165 -2.64 14.99 -1.00
N LYS A 166 -3.03 16.02 -1.73
CA LYS A 166 -2.27 17.28 -1.79
C LYS A 166 -2.23 18.00 -0.44
N THR A 167 -3.27 17.86 0.36
CA THR A 167 -3.43 18.59 1.63
C THR A 167 -2.95 17.80 2.84
N THR A 168 -3.15 16.50 2.86
CA THR A 168 -2.85 15.62 4.02
C THR A 168 -1.70 14.65 3.77
N GLY A 169 -1.25 14.55 2.53
CA GLY A 169 -0.27 13.56 2.11
C GLY A 169 -0.91 12.27 1.57
N ALA A 170 -0.07 11.47 0.94
CA ALA A 170 -0.48 10.23 0.32
C ALA A 170 -0.99 9.20 1.34
N PRO A 171 -2.05 8.46 1.02
CA PRO A 171 -2.39 7.27 1.78
C PRO A 171 -1.28 6.21 1.70
N GLU A 172 -0.92 5.68 2.86
CA GLU A 172 0.11 4.67 2.99
C GLU A 172 -0.45 3.48 3.76
N LEU A 173 -0.13 2.26 3.30
CA LEU A 173 -0.32 1.03 4.04
C LEU A 173 1.05 0.43 4.32
N THR A 174 1.48 0.49 5.57
CA THR A 174 2.74 -0.10 6.02
C THR A 174 2.45 -1.44 6.68
N VAL A 175 3.28 -2.43 6.39
CA VAL A 175 3.25 -3.73 7.04
C VAL A 175 4.56 -3.91 7.79
N ALA A 176 4.47 -4.28 9.07
CA ALA A 176 5.61 -4.64 9.90
C ALA A 176 5.46 -6.10 10.36
N VAL A 177 6.57 -6.80 10.52
CA VAL A 177 6.61 -8.19 11.00
C VAL A 177 7.35 -8.25 12.31
N TYR A 178 6.81 -9.02 13.25
CA TYR A 178 7.45 -9.33 14.52
C TYR A 178 7.36 -10.83 14.78
N ALA A 179 8.35 -11.38 15.44
CA ALA A 179 8.32 -12.77 15.87
C ALA A 179 8.81 -12.90 17.30
N VAL A 180 8.06 -13.63 18.12
CA VAL A 180 8.36 -13.83 19.53
C VAL A 180 8.30 -15.31 19.85
N GLN A 181 9.32 -15.81 20.54
CA GLN A 181 9.40 -17.19 20.95
C GLN A 181 8.15 -17.61 21.75
N LYS A 182 7.62 -18.78 21.44
CA LYS A 182 6.42 -19.28 22.11
C LYS A 182 6.74 -19.89 23.47
N VAL A 183 7.92 -20.48 23.64
CA VAL A 183 8.31 -21.13 24.90
C VAL A 183 8.36 -20.10 26.02
N GLY A 184 7.62 -20.39 27.10
CA GLY A 184 7.50 -19.48 28.24
C GLY A 184 6.47 -18.36 28.09
N ILE A 185 5.76 -18.31 26.96
CA ILE A 185 4.70 -17.32 26.72
C ILE A 185 3.41 -18.03 26.32
N ASP A 186 2.42 -17.99 27.23
CA ASP A 186 1.20 -18.79 27.10
C ASP A 186 0.19 -18.23 26.09
N THR A 187 0.23 -16.93 25.83
CA THR A 187 -0.79 -16.27 25.00
C THR A 187 -0.19 -15.33 23.96
N PRO A 188 -0.84 -15.20 22.78
CA PRO A 188 -0.42 -14.23 21.76
C PRO A 188 -0.40 -12.79 22.29
N ALA A 189 -1.33 -12.43 23.18
CA ALA A 189 -1.40 -11.09 23.76
C ALA A 189 -0.15 -10.76 24.59
N LYS A 190 0.32 -11.68 25.43
CA LYS A 190 1.58 -11.51 26.18
C LYS A 190 2.80 -11.42 25.24
N ALA A 191 2.80 -12.23 24.20
CA ALA A 191 3.86 -12.19 23.19
C ALA A 191 3.88 -10.83 22.47
N TRP A 192 2.71 -10.30 22.13
CA TRP A 192 2.60 -9.00 21.49
C TRP A 192 3.09 -7.86 22.38
N GLU A 193 2.74 -7.87 23.69
CA GLU A 193 3.30 -6.89 24.63
C GLU A 193 4.84 -6.95 24.68
N THR A 194 5.41 -8.15 24.60
CA THR A 194 6.86 -8.32 24.54
C THR A 194 7.43 -7.75 23.24
N ALA A 195 6.75 -7.94 22.10
CA ALA A 195 7.18 -7.42 20.81
C ALA A 195 7.15 -5.88 20.76
N LYS A 196 6.14 -5.26 21.36
CA LYS A 196 5.99 -3.79 21.40
C LYS A 196 7.01 -3.08 22.31
N ALA A 197 7.57 -3.79 23.27
CA ALA A 197 8.50 -3.23 24.25
C ALA A 197 9.96 -3.15 23.76
N GLN A 198 10.24 -3.65 22.56
CA GLN A 198 11.57 -3.68 21.95
C GLN A 198 11.72 -2.60 20.89
#